data_d1e04ddb7e9b744df3b349d9d29a9cdb
#
_entry.id   d1e04ddb7e9b744df3b349d9d29a9cdb
#
_cell.length_a   1.000
_cell.length_b   1.000
_cell.length_c   1.000
_cell.angle_alpha   90.00
_cell.angle_beta   90.00
_cell.angle_gamma   90.00
#
_symmetry.space_group_name_H-M   'P 1'
#
loop_
_entity.id
_entity.type
_entity.pdbx_description
1 polymer ?
#
loop_
_entity_poly.entity_id
_entity_poly.type
_entity_poly.pdbx_seq_one_letter_code
_entity_poly.pdbx_strand_id
1 'polypeptide(L)'
;MTLPDFHDESVLREHIATTMAFYDPRSLDPSGGFYHYYKDDGTVYDRSHRHLVSSTRFVFNNAMAAIEFDDPQYIEAARHGLAYLRDVHRNPQTGGYAWTLRDGKPEDTTNHCYGEAFVLLAYSTAVKAGVLEALPWMDETWELLEKHFFEAGPGLYRDEADASWNFSSYRGQNANMHMCEAMLAAYEASQDRRYLDRALLLADNMTRRQAAKAQGLVWEHYDVHWNVDWDYNKDNPKHLFRPWGFQPGHQTEWAKLLMILDRFLGGEGKAPAWLLPTARHLFDEALKHAWDHEFGGIAYGFAPDGSVCDDDKYFWVQAESLAAAALLSERSGDPSYSTWYDKIWAYSWEHLVDHKYGAWFRILTRDNRKYDDEKSPAGKTDYHTMGAAYEVIAAMRRGWK
;
A
#
# COMPACT_ATOMS: atom_id res chain seq x y z
N MET A 1 -4.00 -18.56 -22.17
CA MET A 1 -4.94 -18.97 -21.09
C MET A 1 -6.26 -18.25 -21.28
N THR A 2 -7.39 -18.87 -20.94
CA THR A 2 -8.67 -18.14 -20.93
C THR A 2 -8.65 -17.14 -19.78
N LEU A 3 -9.03 -15.88 -20.02
CA LEU A 3 -9.17 -14.87 -18.99
C LEU A 3 -10.33 -15.26 -18.06
N PRO A 4 -10.13 -15.35 -16.74
CA PRO A 4 -11.22 -15.57 -15.78
C PRO A 4 -12.18 -14.39 -15.74
N ASP A 5 -13.37 -14.61 -15.22
CA ASP A 5 -14.31 -13.52 -14.94
C ASP A 5 -13.99 -12.90 -13.57
N PHE A 6 -13.29 -11.78 -13.56
CA PHE A 6 -12.93 -11.07 -12.34
C PHE A 6 -14.07 -10.24 -11.73
N HIS A 7 -15.29 -10.31 -12.30
CA HIS A 7 -16.52 -9.87 -11.65
C HIS A 7 -17.21 -11.00 -10.87
N ASP A 8 -16.61 -12.20 -10.82
CA ASP A 8 -17.03 -13.29 -9.94
C ASP A 8 -16.18 -13.29 -8.66
N GLU A 9 -16.84 -13.10 -7.51
CA GLU A 9 -16.20 -13.13 -6.19
C GLU A 9 -15.39 -14.41 -5.95
N SER A 10 -15.87 -15.57 -6.44
CA SER A 10 -15.18 -16.85 -6.25
C SER A 10 -13.83 -16.88 -6.96
N VAL A 11 -13.70 -16.23 -8.13
CA VAL A 11 -12.45 -16.11 -8.88
C VAL A 11 -11.43 -15.28 -8.11
N LEU A 12 -11.85 -14.15 -7.54
CA LEU A 12 -10.95 -13.31 -6.72
C LEU A 12 -10.53 -14.03 -5.44
N ARG A 13 -11.42 -14.76 -4.79
CA ARG A 13 -11.11 -15.59 -3.61
C ARG A 13 -10.09 -16.68 -3.95
N GLU A 14 -10.25 -17.38 -5.07
CA GLU A 14 -9.29 -18.38 -5.53
C GLU A 14 -7.93 -17.75 -5.85
N HIS A 15 -7.92 -16.56 -6.46
CA HIS A 15 -6.70 -15.81 -6.73
C HIS A 15 -5.95 -15.44 -5.43
N ILE A 16 -6.66 -14.96 -4.40
CA ILE A 16 -6.08 -14.70 -3.08
C ILE A 16 -5.54 -15.98 -2.46
N ALA A 17 -6.32 -17.07 -2.46
CA ALA A 17 -5.90 -18.36 -1.90
C ALA A 17 -4.63 -18.90 -2.58
N THR A 18 -4.54 -18.80 -3.91
CA THR A 18 -3.35 -19.18 -4.68
C THR A 18 -2.14 -18.31 -4.34
N THR A 19 -2.35 -17.02 -4.13
CA THR A 19 -1.29 -16.08 -3.71
C THR A 19 -0.82 -16.39 -2.29
N MET A 20 -1.73 -16.65 -1.35
CA MET A 20 -1.39 -17.08 0.01
C MET A 20 -0.61 -18.40 0.00
N ALA A 21 -1.01 -19.38 -0.80
CA ALA A 21 -0.33 -20.68 -0.93
C ALA A 21 1.13 -20.56 -1.45
N PHE A 22 1.48 -19.48 -2.15
CA PHE A 22 2.87 -19.20 -2.49
C PHE A 22 3.70 -18.91 -1.24
N TYR A 23 3.15 -18.20 -0.26
CA TYR A 23 3.86 -17.79 0.96
C TYR A 23 3.70 -18.79 2.11
N ASP A 24 2.53 -19.40 2.30
CA ASP A 24 2.25 -20.27 3.42
C ASP A 24 2.51 -21.76 3.10
N PRO A 25 3.04 -22.53 4.05
CA PRO A 25 3.58 -22.12 5.36
C PRO A 25 5.05 -21.70 5.34
N ARG A 26 5.65 -21.56 4.15
CA ARG A 26 7.11 -21.34 3.98
C ARG A 26 7.59 -19.98 4.51
N SER A 27 6.68 -19.01 4.64
CA SER A 27 7.01 -17.70 5.18
C SER A 27 7.22 -17.69 6.68
N LEU A 28 6.62 -18.62 7.42
CA LEU A 28 6.76 -18.68 8.86
C LEU A 28 8.19 -19.07 9.26
N ASP A 29 8.87 -18.19 10.01
CA ASP A 29 10.15 -18.50 10.63
C ASP A 29 9.88 -19.09 12.04
N PRO A 30 10.25 -20.35 12.30
CA PRO A 30 10.03 -20.95 13.62
C PRO A 30 10.74 -20.21 14.78
N SER A 31 11.75 -19.40 14.49
CA SER A 31 12.44 -18.58 15.47
C SER A 31 11.76 -17.25 15.77
N GLY A 32 10.74 -16.87 14.98
CA GLY A 32 9.94 -15.65 15.12
C GLY A 32 9.79 -14.87 13.81
N GLY A 33 8.59 -14.33 13.58
CA GLY A 33 8.27 -13.55 12.41
C GLY A 33 8.23 -14.35 11.09
N PHE A 34 8.59 -13.70 10.01
CA PHE A 34 8.48 -14.27 8.67
C PHE A 34 9.78 -14.17 7.90
N TYR A 35 10.04 -15.11 6.97
CA TYR A 35 11.00 -14.93 5.89
C TYR A 35 10.43 -14.00 4.84
N HIS A 36 11.25 -13.11 4.28
CA HIS A 36 10.77 -12.06 3.36
C HIS A 36 11.20 -12.25 1.91
N TYR A 37 12.33 -12.91 1.68
CA TYR A 37 13.10 -12.86 0.44
C TYR A 37 12.94 -14.14 -0.36
N TYR A 38 12.17 -14.08 -1.45
CA TYR A 38 11.81 -15.25 -2.25
C TYR A 38 12.19 -15.10 -3.71
N LYS A 39 12.67 -16.20 -4.28
CA LYS A 39 12.72 -16.41 -5.72
C LYS A 39 11.35 -16.79 -6.27
N ASP A 40 11.20 -16.80 -7.62
CA ASP A 40 9.95 -17.18 -8.28
C ASP A 40 9.46 -18.58 -7.87
N ASP A 41 10.36 -19.53 -7.69
CA ASP A 41 10.05 -20.91 -7.29
C ASP A 41 9.76 -21.08 -5.79
N GLY A 42 9.78 -19.99 -5.04
CA GLY A 42 9.56 -19.98 -3.59
C GLY A 42 10.82 -20.29 -2.76
N THR A 43 11.99 -20.39 -3.38
CA THR A 43 13.26 -20.52 -2.64
C THR A 43 13.52 -19.26 -1.82
N VAL A 44 13.75 -19.40 -0.52
CA VAL A 44 14.16 -18.31 0.37
C VAL A 44 15.64 -18.03 0.15
N TYR A 45 16.00 -16.87 -0.40
CA TYR A 45 17.40 -16.54 -0.72
C TYR A 45 18.12 -15.73 0.38
N ASP A 46 17.39 -15.10 1.32
CA ASP A 46 17.96 -14.51 2.54
C ASP A 46 17.10 -14.87 3.75
N ARG A 47 17.67 -15.58 4.71
CA ARG A 47 17.00 -15.99 5.96
C ARG A 47 17.34 -15.11 7.16
N SER A 48 18.33 -14.23 7.02
CA SER A 48 18.87 -13.43 8.13
C SER A 48 18.27 -12.05 8.22
N HIS A 49 17.91 -11.45 7.08
CA HIS A 49 17.46 -10.07 6.99
C HIS A 49 15.93 -9.98 7.11
N ARG A 50 15.45 -8.98 7.86
CA ARG A 50 14.03 -8.64 8.01
C ARG A 50 13.83 -7.15 7.82
N HIS A 51 12.79 -6.81 7.10
CA HIS A 51 12.40 -5.43 6.84
C HIS A 51 11.07 -5.14 7.53
N LEU A 52 10.94 -4.02 8.25
CA LEU A 52 9.73 -3.67 9.01
C LEU A 52 8.46 -3.75 8.14
N VAL A 53 8.51 -3.18 6.93
CA VAL A 53 7.35 -3.17 6.02
C VAL A 53 6.93 -4.58 5.60
N SER A 54 7.88 -5.49 5.34
CA SER A 54 7.53 -6.88 5.03
C SER A 54 6.94 -7.61 6.23
N SER A 55 7.50 -7.40 7.43
CA SER A 55 6.98 -7.97 8.68
C SER A 55 5.51 -7.56 8.91
N THR A 56 5.21 -6.27 8.78
CA THR A 56 3.85 -5.72 8.97
C THR A 56 2.88 -6.18 7.88
N ARG A 57 3.32 -6.22 6.62
CA ARG A 57 2.50 -6.68 5.49
C ARG A 57 2.15 -8.15 5.58
N PHE A 58 3.02 -9.01 6.11
CA PHE A 58 2.66 -10.41 6.39
C PHE A 58 1.62 -10.53 7.51
N VAL A 59 1.66 -9.68 8.54
CA VAL A 59 0.58 -9.62 9.53
C VAL A 59 -0.74 -9.23 8.88
N PHE A 60 -0.74 -8.18 8.03
CA PHE A 60 -1.92 -7.77 7.25
C PHE A 60 -2.46 -8.92 6.40
N ASN A 61 -1.61 -9.58 5.61
CA ASN A 61 -2.01 -10.65 4.71
C ASN A 61 -2.69 -11.79 5.47
N ASN A 62 -2.09 -12.23 6.59
CA ASN A 62 -2.65 -13.30 7.40
C ASN A 62 -3.94 -12.88 8.11
N ALA A 63 -4.00 -11.65 8.65
CA ALA A 63 -5.22 -11.16 9.30
C ALA A 63 -6.39 -11.03 8.31
N MET A 64 -6.14 -10.52 7.09
CA MET A 64 -7.17 -10.43 6.05
C MET A 64 -7.60 -11.82 5.55
N ALA A 65 -6.65 -12.75 5.38
CA ALA A 65 -6.97 -14.12 5.01
C ALA A 65 -7.81 -14.83 6.09
N ALA A 66 -7.53 -14.57 7.37
CA ALA A 66 -8.34 -15.08 8.47
C ALA A 66 -9.80 -14.60 8.40
N ILE A 67 -10.01 -13.32 8.09
CA ILE A 67 -11.35 -12.74 7.92
C ILE A 67 -12.06 -13.38 6.71
N GLU A 68 -11.36 -13.51 5.59
CA GLU A 68 -11.97 -13.94 4.33
C GLU A 68 -12.25 -15.44 4.28
N PHE A 69 -11.36 -16.26 4.85
CA PHE A 69 -11.46 -17.73 4.76
C PHE A 69 -11.94 -18.40 6.04
N ASP A 70 -12.08 -17.66 7.14
CA ASP A 70 -12.48 -18.17 8.47
C ASP A 70 -11.56 -19.33 8.94
N ASP A 71 -10.24 -19.22 8.64
CA ASP A 71 -9.25 -20.23 8.99
C ASP A 71 -8.39 -19.75 10.17
N PRO A 72 -8.46 -20.44 11.33
CA PRO A 72 -7.72 -20.06 12.53
C PRO A 72 -6.19 -20.12 12.36
N GLN A 73 -5.67 -20.85 11.36
CA GLN A 73 -4.23 -20.89 11.11
C GLN A 73 -3.68 -19.51 10.73
N TYR A 74 -4.46 -18.72 10.00
CA TYR A 74 -4.07 -17.36 9.64
C TYR A 74 -4.07 -16.41 10.85
N ILE A 75 -4.98 -16.59 11.81
CA ILE A 75 -4.96 -15.83 13.08
C ILE A 75 -3.67 -16.13 13.86
N GLU A 76 -3.28 -17.39 13.97
CA GLU A 76 -2.05 -17.78 14.66
C GLU A 76 -0.79 -17.25 13.94
N ALA A 77 -0.78 -17.27 12.61
CA ALA A 77 0.30 -16.65 11.84
C ALA A 77 0.37 -15.12 12.03
N ALA A 78 -0.78 -14.44 12.07
CA ALA A 78 -0.83 -13.01 12.38
C ALA A 78 -0.28 -12.71 13.79
N ARG A 79 -0.67 -13.48 14.81
CA ARG A 79 -0.14 -13.37 16.19
C ARG A 79 1.36 -13.60 16.26
N HIS A 80 1.85 -14.59 15.53
CA HIS A 80 3.29 -14.86 15.42
C HIS A 80 4.08 -13.66 14.87
N GLY A 81 3.54 -13.01 13.82
CA GLY A 81 4.12 -11.78 13.28
C GLY A 81 4.02 -10.60 14.25
N LEU A 82 2.88 -10.43 14.94
CA LEU A 82 2.68 -9.37 15.93
C LEU A 82 3.66 -9.48 17.10
N ALA A 83 3.88 -10.69 17.61
CA ALA A 83 4.88 -10.93 18.66
C ALA A 83 6.28 -10.47 18.20
N TYR A 84 6.66 -10.81 16.98
CA TYR A 84 7.95 -10.39 16.42
C TYR A 84 8.08 -8.88 16.24
N LEU A 85 7.00 -8.19 15.82
CA LEU A 85 6.97 -6.73 15.76
C LEU A 85 7.19 -6.10 17.14
N ARG A 86 6.54 -6.63 18.19
CA ARG A 86 6.59 -6.10 19.54
C ARG A 86 7.91 -6.40 20.25
N ASP A 87 8.43 -7.61 20.08
CA ASP A 87 9.54 -8.11 20.87
C ASP A 87 10.90 -7.85 20.20
N VAL A 88 10.93 -7.71 18.86
CA VAL A 88 12.19 -7.64 18.11
C VAL A 88 12.34 -6.34 17.31
N HIS A 89 11.32 -5.91 16.55
CA HIS A 89 11.41 -4.63 15.83
C HIS A 89 11.27 -3.43 16.75
N ARG A 90 10.38 -3.48 17.74
CA ARG A 90 10.10 -2.34 18.61
C ARG A 90 11.23 -2.08 19.60
N ASN A 91 11.65 -0.83 19.68
CA ASN A 91 12.55 -0.36 20.74
C ASN A 91 11.73 -0.01 21.98
N PRO A 92 11.86 -0.73 23.10
CA PRO A 92 11.03 -0.50 24.29
C PRO A 92 11.32 0.83 24.99
N GLN A 93 12.48 1.46 24.76
CA GLN A 93 12.85 2.74 25.38
C GLN A 93 12.27 3.93 24.62
N THR A 94 12.22 3.87 23.28
CA THR A 94 11.77 4.97 22.44
C THR A 94 10.36 4.81 21.89
N GLY A 95 9.87 3.56 21.85
CA GLY A 95 8.60 3.19 21.22
C GLY A 95 8.66 3.01 19.71
N GLY A 96 9.69 3.51 19.03
CA GLY A 96 9.87 3.38 17.58
C GLY A 96 10.28 1.96 17.17
N TYR A 97 10.26 1.69 15.86
CA TYR A 97 10.54 0.37 15.29
C TYR A 97 11.80 0.40 14.42
N ALA A 98 12.69 -0.59 14.62
CA ALA A 98 13.84 -0.76 13.74
C ALA A 98 13.37 -1.00 12.30
N TRP A 99 13.94 -0.24 11.36
CA TRP A 99 13.65 -0.31 9.94
C TRP A 99 14.06 -1.66 9.34
N THR A 100 15.29 -2.10 9.67
CA THR A 100 15.76 -3.44 9.30
C THR A 100 16.37 -4.16 10.49
N LEU A 101 16.31 -5.49 10.42
CA LEU A 101 16.95 -6.40 11.36
C LEU A 101 17.84 -7.36 10.58
N ARG A 102 18.97 -7.76 11.20
CA ARG A 102 19.83 -8.86 10.73
C ARG A 102 20.09 -9.83 11.85
N ASP A 103 19.82 -11.11 11.62
CA ASP A 103 19.94 -12.16 12.62
C ASP A 103 19.21 -11.83 13.94
N GLY A 104 17.99 -11.27 13.82
CA GLY A 104 17.15 -10.89 14.96
C GLY A 104 17.63 -9.66 15.75
N LYS A 105 18.59 -8.89 15.23
CA LYS A 105 19.10 -7.66 15.87
C LYS A 105 18.86 -6.44 14.99
N PRO A 106 18.57 -5.26 15.59
CA PRO A 106 18.47 -4.02 14.83
C PRO A 106 19.73 -3.74 14.01
N GLU A 107 19.56 -3.52 12.69
CA GLU A 107 20.62 -3.15 11.76
C GLU A 107 20.47 -1.68 11.37
N ASP A 108 19.27 -1.26 10.95
CA ASP A 108 18.91 0.13 10.75
C ASP A 108 17.81 0.51 11.75
N THR A 109 18.09 1.51 12.59
CA THR A 109 17.19 2.01 13.64
C THR A 109 16.54 3.33 13.29
N THR A 110 16.60 3.75 12.02
CA THR A 110 15.87 4.93 11.53
C THR A 110 14.37 4.73 11.72
N ASN A 111 13.74 5.73 12.35
CA ASN A 111 12.29 5.76 12.52
C ASN A 111 11.67 6.35 11.25
N HIS A 112 10.95 5.54 10.50
CA HIS A 112 10.25 5.96 9.28
C HIS A 112 8.75 6.07 9.52
N CYS A 113 8.15 7.23 9.24
CA CYS A 113 6.70 7.42 9.29
C CYS A 113 5.97 6.40 8.40
N TYR A 114 6.54 6.10 7.23
CA TYR A 114 6.07 5.03 6.35
C TYR A 114 6.01 3.66 7.07
N GLY A 115 7.04 3.33 7.85
CA GLY A 115 7.07 2.10 8.65
C GLY A 115 6.02 2.10 9.75
N GLU A 116 5.86 3.22 10.47
CA GLU A 116 4.86 3.37 11.53
C GLU A 116 3.41 3.30 10.97
N ALA A 117 3.19 3.78 9.74
CA ALA A 117 1.91 3.61 9.06
C ALA A 117 1.56 2.12 8.87
N PHE A 118 2.54 1.32 8.43
CA PHE A 118 2.34 -0.13 8.30
C PHE A 118 2.24 -0.86 9.65
N VAL A 119 2.87 -0.37 10.70
CA VAL A 119 2.65 -0.88 12.07
C VAL A 119 1.21 -0.65 12.50
N LEU A 120 0.68 0.57 12.34
CA LEU A 120 -0.72 0.87 12.64
C LEU A 120 -1.67 0.04 11.79
N LEU A 121 -1.41 -0.12 10.50
CA LEU A 121 -2.20 -0.94 9.58
C LEU A 121 -2.24 -2.41 10.03
N ALA A 122 -1.08 -2.98 10.42
CA ALA A 122 -0.98 -4.36 10.90
C ALA A 122 -1.80 -4.57 12.18
N TYR A 123 -1.68 -3.67 13.16
CA TYR A 123 -2.45 -3.74 14.39
C TYR A 123 -3.96 -3.61 14.13
N SER A 124 -4.34 -2.64 13.31
CA SER A 124 -5.74 -2.40 12.96
C SER A 124 -6.38 -3.60 12.26
N THR A 125 -5.67 -4.20 11.30
CA THR A 125 -6.17 -5.37 10.58
C THR A 125 -6.25 -6.60 11.48
N ALA A 126 -5.29 -6.78 12.39
CA ALA A 126 -5.32 -7.84 13.38
C ALA A 126 -6.51 -7.68 14.35
N VAL A 127 -6.81 -6.46 14.79
CA VAL A 127 -8.02 -6.17 15.62
C VAL A 127 -9.30 -6.51 14.85
N LYS A 128 -9.39 -6.15 13.56
CA LYS A 128 -10.52 -6.56 12.70
C LYS A 128 -10.67 -8.08 12.61
N ALA A 129 -9.55 -8.81 12.60
CA ALA A 129 -9.54 -10.27 12.60
C ALA A 129 -9.80 -10.91 13.99
N GLY A 130 -10.07 -10.11 15.02
CA GLY A 130 -10.38 -10.58 16.38
C GLY A 130 -9.18 -10.71 17.32
N VAL A 131 -7.99 -10.22 16.94
CA VAL A 131 -6.79 -10.18 17.80
C VAL A 131 -6.86 -8.91 18.65
N LEU A 132 -7.73 -8.91 19.67
CA LEU A 132 -8.07 -7.72 20.46
C LEU A 132 -6.92 -7.21 21.33
N GLU A 133 -5.91 -8.03 21.63
CA GLU A 133 -4.70 -7.62 22.32
C GLU A 133 -3.91 -6.53 21.57
N ALA A 134 -4.13 -6.37 20.26
CA ALA A 134 -3.50 -5.30 19.47
C ALA A 134 -4.17 -3.93 19.62
N LEU A 135 -5.37 -3.85 20.20
CA LEU A 135 -6.11 -2.59 20.35
C LEU A 135 -5.33 -1.51 21.12
N PRO A 136 -4.76 -1.77 22.33
CA PRO A 136 -3.94 -0.77 23.02
C PRO A 136 -2.66 -0.40 22.24
N TRP A 137 -2.16 -1.25 21.38
CA TRP A 137 -0.98 -0.94 20.54
C TRP A 137 -1.29 0.04 19.42
N MET A 138 -2.54 0.11 18.96
CA MET A 138 -3.00 1.16 18.06
C MET A 138 -2.93 2.53 18.74
N ASP A 139 -3.34 2.63 20.02
CA ASP A 139 -3.26 3.85 20.80
C ASP A 139 -1.80 4.27 21.05
N GLU A 140 -0.92 3.34 21.43
CA GLU A 140 0.51 3.59 21.58
C GLU A 140 1.11 4.17 20.27
N THR A 141 0.74 3.59 19.12
CA THR A 141 1.23 4.05 17.82
C THR A 141 0.69 5.44 17.49
N TRP A 142 -0.59 5.71 17.75
CA TRP A 142 -1.17 7.04 17.62
C TRP A 142 -0.40 8.09 18.44
N GLU A 143 -0.16 7.82 19.72
CA GLU A 143 0.57 8.74 20.60
C GLU A 143 1.99 9.00 20.10
N LEU A 144 2.68 7.98 19.62
CA LEU A 144 4.01 8.11 19.02
C LEU A 144 3.98 9.00 17.78
N LEU A 145 3.01 8.80 16.88
CA LEU A 145 2.82 9.58 15.67
C LEU A 145 2.54 11.05 15.97
N GLU A 146 1.62 11.32 16.91
CA GLU A 146 1.28 12.68 17.32
C GLU A 146 2.45 13.40 17.97
N LYS A 147 3.18 12.69 18.82
CA LYS A 147 4.30 13.27 19.56
C LYS A 147 5.50 13.61 18.66
N HIS A 148 5.81 12.73 17.71
CA HIS A 148 7.06 12.83 16.98
C HIS A 148 6.89 13.25 15.52
N PHE A 149 5.95 12.68 14.79
CA PHE A 149 5.87 12.83 13.33
C PHE A 149 4.93 13.95 12.88
N PHE A 150 3.83 14.19 13.59
CA PHE A 150 2.80 15.11 13.11
C PHE A 150 3.23 16.57 13.20
N GLU A 151 3.12 17.30 12.08
CA GLU A 151 3.30 18.74 11.97
C GLU A 151 1.94 19.43 11.89
N ALA A 152 1.49 20.02 13.00
CA ALA A 152 0.15 20.60 13.10
C ALA A 152 -0.09 21.77 12.13
N GLY A 153 0.93 22.58 11.83
CA GLY A 153 0.82 23.69 10.89
C GLY A 153 0.47 23.25 9.47
N PRO A 154 1.25 22.36 8.84
CA PRO A 154 0.92 21.79 7.54
C PRO A 154 -0.18 20.71 7.63
N GLY A 155 -0.47 20.15 8.80
CA GLY A 155 -1.42 19.05 8.97
C GLY A 155 -0.99 17.77 8.25
N LEU A 156 0.30 17.48 8.25
CA LEU A 156 0.95 16.35 7.57
C LEU A 156 2.01 15.74 8.48
N TYR A 157 2.48 14.55 8.14
CA TYR A 157 3.51 13.81 8.86
C TYR A 157 4.89 14.00 8.22
N ARG A 158 5.93 14.19 9.05
CA ARG A 158 7.34 14.12 8.65
C ARG A 158 7.72 12.70 8.26
N ASP A 159 8.76 12.53 7.44
CA ASP A 159 9.11 11.23 6.88
C ASP A 159 9.98 10.37 7.78
N GLU A 160 11.12 10.88 8.25
CA GLU A 160 12.11 10.04 8.92
C GLU A 160 12.93 10.80 9.96
N ALA A 161 13.32 10.09 11.01
CA ALA A 161 14.18 10.55 12.07
C ALA A 161 15.20 9.46 12.44
N ASP A 162 16.36 9.88 12.95
CA ASP A 162 17.32 8.96 13.56
C ASP A 162 16.74 8.33 14.86
N ALA A 163 17.50 7.42 15.48
CA ALA A 163 17.10 6.75 16.72
C ALA A 163 16.89 7.73 17.90
N SER A 164 17.39 8.96 17.82
CA SER A 164 17.23 10.02 18.81
C SER A 164 16.14 11.03 18.46
N TRP A 165 15.31 10.74 17.45
CA TRP A 165 14.25 11.61 16.94
C TRP A 165 14.71 12.94 16.32
N ASN A 166 15.92 12.97 15.75
CA ASN A 166 16.36 14.08 14.92
C ASN A 166 15.85 13.88 13.50
N PHE A 167 14.97 14.75 13.02
CA PHE A 167 14.30 14.61 11.73
C PHE A 167 15.15 15.11 10.57
N SER A 168 15.08 14.41 9.44
CA SER A 168 15.60 14.87 8.16
C SER A 168 14.79 16.07 7.62
N SER A 169 15.38 16.80 6.67
CA SER A 169 14.69 17.91 5.98
C SER A 169 13.72 17.42 4.88
N TYR A 170 13.82 16.18 4.47
CA TYR A 170 12.97 15.59 3.45
C TYR A 170 11.51 15.48 3.92
N ARG A 171 10.57 15.74 3.00
CA ARG A 171 9.14 15.50 3.15
C ARG A 171 8.62 14.80 1.91
N GLY A 172 7.76 13.80 2.10
CA GLY A 172 7.21 12.99 1.02
C GLY A 172 5.72 12.77 1.15
N GLN A 173 5.09 12.52 0.02
CA GLN A 173 3.68 12.16 0.00
C GLN A 173 3.45 10.70 0.41
N ASN A 174 4.39 9.79 0.09
CA ASN A 174 4.21 8.35 0.23
C ASN A 174 3.90 7.94 1.69
N ALA A 175 4.66 8.47 2.67
CA ALA A 175 4.38 8.23 4.08
C ALA A 175 2.99 8.75 4.51
N ASN A 176 2.56 9.90 3.99
CA ASN A 176 1.24 10.48 4.29
C ASN A 176 0.10 9.72 3.64
N MET A 177 0.30 9.15 2.45
CA MET A 177 -0.67 8.30 1.76
C MET A 177 -0.93 7.02 2.55
N HIS A 178 0.12 6.27 2.89
CA HIS A 178 -0.05 5.05 3.68
C HIS A 178 -0.50 5.33 5.12
N MET A 179 -0.17 6.51 5.66
CA MET A 179 -0.76 6.93 6.93
C MET A 179 -2.27 7.16 6.81
N CYS A 180 -2.75 7.76 5.70
CA CYS A 180 -4.18 7.87 5.43
C CYS A 180 -4.83 6.48 5.35
N GLU A 181 -4.23 5.53 4.65
CA GLU A 181 -4.69 4.13 4.58
C GLU A 181 -4.75 3.48 5.97
N ALA A 182 -3.69 3.61 6.77
CA ALA A 182 -3.64 3.07 8.13
C ALA A 182 -4.70 3.69 9.05
N MET A 183 -4.95 4.99 8.91
CA MET A 183 -6.02 5.68 9.66
C MET A 183 -7.41 5.19 9.26
N LEU A 184 -7.67 4.94 7.98
CA LEU A 184 -8.94 4.35 7.52
C LEU A 184 -9.13 2.93 8.08
N ALA A 185 -8.09 2.10 8.07
CA ALA A 185 -8.12 0.76 8.67
C ALA A 185 -8.31 0.82 10.20
N ALA A 186 -7.67 1.78 10.88
CA ALA A 186 -7.82 1.98 12.31
C ALA A 186 -9.24 2.43 12.69
N TYR A 187 -9.85 3.31 11.88
CA TYR A 187 -11.26 3.67 12.05
C TYR A 187 -12.18 2.46 11.85
N GLU A 188 -11.96 1.67 10.81
CA GLU A 188 -12.77 0.49 10.54
C GLU A 188 -12.68 -0.54 11.69
N ALA A 189 -11.50 -0.71 12.29
CA ALA A 189 -11.27 -1.62 13.39
C ALA A 189 -11.85 -1.16 14.73
N SER A 190 -11.78 0.14 15.03
CA SER A 190 -12.09 0.68 16.37
C SER A 190 -13.35 1.52 16.43
N GLN A 191 -13.84 2.03 15.31
CA GLN A 191 -14.88 3.06 15.19
C GLN A 191 -14.51 4.38 15.91
N ASP A 192 -13.23 4.59 16.25
CA ASP A 192 -12.77 5.83 16.85
C ASP A 192 -12.62 6.92 15.80
N ARG A 193 -13.43 7.96 15.94
CA ARG A 193 -13.55 9.06 14.98
C ARG A 193 -12.23 9.82 14.73
N ARG A 194 -11.32 9.85 15.72
CA ARG A 194 -10.01 10.54 15.55
C ARG A 194 -9.24 10.05 14.33
N TYR A 195 -9.32 8.74 14.02
CA TYR A 195 -8.66 8.16 12.86
C TYR A 195 -9.28 8.62 11.54
N LEU A 196 -10.62 8.61 11.46
CA LEU A 196 -11.31 9.07 10.24
C LEU A 196 -11.09 10.57 9.99
N ASP A 197 -11.09 11.40 11.04
CA ASP A 197 -10.81 12.83 10.93
C ASP A 197 -9.37 13.09 10.48
N ARG A 198 -8.42 12.29 10.94
CA ARG A 198 -7.03 12.37 10.49
C ARG A 198 -6.89 11.93 9.03
N ALA A 199 -7.53 10.85 8.61
CA ALA A 199 -7.54 10.42 7.21
C ALA A 199 -8.08 11.52 6.30
N LEU A 200 -9.19 12.16 6.67
CA LEU A 200 -9.75 13.29 5.92
C LEU A 200 -8.78 14.47 5.84
N LEU A 201 -8.11 14.81 6.94
CA LEU A 201 -7.12 15.90 6.97
C LEU A 201 -5.94 15.62 6.04
N LEU A 202 -5.41 14.41 6.05
CA LEU A 202 -4.29 13.99 5.17
C LEU A 202 -4.72 14.02 3.71
N ALA A 203 -5.89 13.47 3.40
CA ALA A 203 -6.45 13.44 2.05
C ALA A 203 -6.64 14.85 1.49
N ASP A 204 -7.25 15.76 2.26
CA ASP A 204 -7.44 17.17 1.83
C ASP A 204 -6.09 17.88 1.62
N ASN A 205 -5.16 17.71 2.56
CA ASN A 205 -3.87 18.37 2.47
C ASN A 205 -3.01 17.86 1.30
N MET A 206 -2.98 16.53 1.03
CA MET A 206 -2.17 15.98 -0.07
C MET A 206 -2.86 16.14 -1.42
N THR A 207 -4.11 15.68 -1.56
CA THR A 207 -4.76 15.58 -2.88
C THR A 207 -5.39 16.89 -3.38
N ARG A 208 -5.46 17.91 -2.52
CA ARG A 208 -5.96 19.25 -2.90
C ARG A 208 -4.91 20.34 -2.68
N ARG A 209 -4.49 20.59 -1.44
CA ARG A 209 -3.59 21.69 -1.14
C ARG A 209 -2.21 21.52 -1.75
N GLN A 210 -1.58 20.35 -1.58
CA GLN A 210 -0.27 20.08 -2.17
C GLN A 210 -0.38 19.84 -3.68
N ALA A 211 -1.39 19.08 -4.12
CA ALA A 211 -1.64 18.84 -5.54
C ALA A 211 -1.86 20.16 -6.32
N ALA A 212 -2.52 21.15 -5.75
CA ALA A 212 -2.69 22.48 -6.37
C ALA A 212 -1.35 23.18 -6.70
N LYS A 213 -0.27 22.83 -6.00
CA LYS A 213 1.09 23.34 -6.29
C LYS A 213 1.81 22.54 -7.39
N ALA A 214 1.25 21.37 -7.76
CA ALA A 214 1.84 20.41 -8.67
C ALA A 214 0.85 19.99 -9.76
N GLN A 215 0.33 20.98 -10.53
CA GLN A 215 -0.55 20.78 -11.69
C GLN A 215 -1.87 20.04 -11.38
N GLY A 216 -2.31 20.01 -10.12
CA GLY A 216 -3.48 19.28 -9.67
C GLY A 216 -3.24 17.79 -9.39
N LEU A 217 -2.00 17.33 -9.44
CA LEU A 217 -1.57 15.96 -9.18
C LEU A 217 -0.70 15.87 -7.93
N VAL A 218 -0.63 14.73 -7.30
CA VAL A 218 0.20 14.53 -6.12
C VAL A 218 1.65 14.30 -6.53
N TRP A 219 2.52 15.26 -6.18
CA TRP A 219 3.96 15.12 -6.37
C TRP A 219 4.59 14.32 -5.23
N GLU A 220 5.71 13.63 -5.50
CA GLU A 220 6.32 12.73 -4.53
C GLU A 220 7.14 13.45 -3.44
N HIS A 221 7.83 14.54 -3.77
CA HIS A 221 8.92 15.09 -2.98
C HIS A 221 8.71 16.57 -2.63
N TYR A 222 8.99 16.91 -1.37
CA TYR A 222 8.85 18.26 -0.84
C TYR A 222 10.04 18.61 0.07
N ASP A 223 10.31 19.91 0.22
CA ASP A 223 11.26 20.42 1.19
C ASP A 223 10.66 20.48 2.61
N VAL A 224 11.47 20.93 3.59
CA VAL A 224 11.07 21.06 5.00
C VAL A 224 9.87 22.01 5.22
N HIS A 225 9.57 22.87 4.26
CA HIS A 225 8.45 23.82 4.28
C HIS A 225 7.26 23.36 3.44
N TRP A 226 7.28 22.12 2.95
CA TRP A 226 6.26 21.56 2.08
C TRP A 226 6.12 22.31 0.74
N ASN A 227 7.20 22.90 0.24
CA ASN A 227 7.29 23.34 -1.14
C ASN A 227 7.66 22.15 -2.02
N VAL A 228 7.12 22.13 -3.25
CA VAL A 228 7.41 21.07 -4.22
C VAL A 228 8.89 21.09 -4.59
N ASP A 229 9.58 19.97 -4.41
CA ASP A 229 10.95 19.77 -4.87
C ASP A 229 10.95 19.05 -6.23
N TRP A 230 10.99 19.82 -7.30
CA TRP A 230 10.92 19.32 -8.67
C TRP A 230 12.19 18.60 -9.12
N ASP A 231 13.29 18.82 -8.46
CA ASP A 231 14.59 18.30 -8.87
C ASP A 231 15.10 17.15 -7.98
N TYR A 232 14.36 16.77 -6.95
CA TYR A 232 14.73 15.65 -6.07
C TYR A 232 14.85 14.34 -6.85
N ASN A 233 16.05 13.73 -6.87
CA ASN A 233 16.39 12.52 -7.62
C ASN A 233 16.19 12.61 -9.16
N LYS A 234 16.16 13.79 -9.75
CA LYS A 234 15.97 13.99 -11.19
C LYS A 234 17.09 13.35 -12.03
N ASP A 235 18.29 13.30 -11.49
CA ASP A 235 19.45 12.62 -12.08
C ASP A 235 19.49 11.12 -11.81
N ASN A 236 18.59 10.60 -10.97
CA ASN A 236 18.38 9.18 -10.69
C ASN A 236 16.88 8.83 -10.68
N PRO A 237 16.17 8.97 -11.81
CA PRO A 237 14.71 8.91 -11.84
C PRO A 237 14.14 7.53 -11.50
N LYS A 238 14.92 6.47 -11.62
CA LYS A 238 14.55 5.08 -11.25
C LYS A 238 15.03 4.69 -9.84
N HIS A 239 15.22 5.67 -8.94
CA HIS A 239 15.57 5.35 -7.56
C HIS A 239 14.47 4.52 -6.89
N LEU A 240 14.83 3.37 -6.31
CA LEU A 240 13.87 2.31 -5.89
C LEU A 240 12.77 2.80 -4.94
N PHE A 241 13.09 3.67 -3.97
CA PHE A 241 12.14 4.13 -2.93
C PHE A 241 11.70 5.58 -3.10
N ARG A 242 12.42 6.38 -3.89
CA ARG A 242 12.16 7.81 -4.09
C ARG A 242 12.39 8.19 -5.55
N PRO A 243 11.64 7.59 -6.49
CA PRO A 243 11.80 7.86 -7.92
C PRO A 243 11.38 9.30 -8.23
N TRP A 244 11.98 9.88 -9.28
CA TRP A 244 11.59 11.18 -9.79
C TRP A 244 10.36 11.07 -10.70
N GLY A 245 9.52 12.09 -10.68
CA GLY A 245 8.31 12.16 -11.51
C GLY A 245 7.03 11.92 -10.71
N PHE A 246 5.89 12.11 -11.36
CA PHE A 246 4.61 11.67 -10.84
C PHE A 246 4.53 10.15 -10.90
N GLN A 247 4.04 9.53 -9.85
CA GLN A 247 3.84 8.08 -9.79
C GLN A 247 2.38 7.74 -10.08
N PRO A 248 2.06 7.16 -11.25
CA PRO A 248 0.68 6.79 -11.61
C PRO A 248 0.01 5.90 -10.56
N GLY A 249 0.77 4.94 -10.02
CA GLY A 249 0.30 4.06 -8.95
C GLY A 249 -0.14 4.82 -7.71
N HIS A 250 0.59 5.84 -7.30
CA HIS A 250 0.21 6.67 -6.15
C HIS A 250 -0.99 7.58 -6.45
N GLN A 251 -1.15 8.09 -7.68
CA GLN A 251 -2.37 8.81 -8.06
C GLN A 251 -3.60 7.90 -7.95
N THR A 252 -3.52 6.68 -8.47
CA THR A 252 -4.64 5.72 -8.43
C THR A 252 -4.88 5.17 -7.02
N GLU A 253 -3.83 4.98 -6.21
CA GLU A 253 -3.96 4.60 -4.82
C GLU A 253 -4.64 5.69 -3.98
N TRP A 254 -4.29 6.97 -4.19
CA TRP A 254 -5.05 8.08 -3.62
C TRP A 254 -6.51 8.08 -4.06
N ALA A 255 -6.79 7.79 -5.34
CA ALA A 255 -8.17 7.68 -5.82
C ALA A 255 -8.94 6.58 -5.09
N LYS A 256 -8.32 5.39 -4.86
CA LYS A 256 -8.87 4.32 -4.02
C LYS A 256 -9.17 4.80 -2.61
N LEU A 257 -8.20 5.43 -1.93
CA LEU A 257 -8.34 5.92 -0.55
C LEU A 257 -9.43 6.98 -0.42
N LEU A 258 -9.56 7.88 -1.39
CA LEU A 258 -10.63 8.88 -1.44
C LEU A 258 -12.01 8.21 -1.54
N MET A 259 -12.16 7.12 -2.28
CA MET A 259 -13.43 6.37 -2.36
C MET A 259 -13.74 5.62 -1.08
N ILE A 260 -12.74 5.07 -0.39
CA ILE A 260 -12.92 4.46 0.93
C ILE A 260 -13.36 5.54 1.96
N LEU A 261 -12.72 6.69 1.92
CA LEU A 261 -13.06 7.83 2.78
C LEU A 261 -14.48 8.36 2.50
N ASP A 262 -14.87 8.49 1.22
CA ASP A 262 -16.24 8.86 0.81
C ASP A 262 -17.28 7.87 1.35
N ARG A 263 -16.99 6.58 1.30
CA ARG A 263 -17.84 5.53 1.85
C ARG A 263 -18.07 5.68 3.35
N PHE A 264 -17.00 5.86 4.14
CA PHE A 264 -17.14 6.00 5.59
C PHE A 264 -17.85 7.30 5.99
N LEU A 265 -17.50 8.42 5.37
CA LEU A 265 -18.13 9.71 5.63
C LEU A 265 -19.56 9.79 5.05
N GLY A 266 -19.80 9.12 3.91
CA GLY A 266 -21.11 9.05 3.27
C GLY A 266 -22.14 8.32 4.12
N GLY A 267 -21.75 7.25 4.81
CA GLY A 267 -22.58 6.54 5.77
C GLY A 267 -23.04 7.42 6.95
N GLU A 268 -22.27 8.48 7.28
CA GLU A 268 -22.63 9.49 8.28
C GLU A 268 -23.34 10.72 7.69
N GLY A 269 -23.56 10.78 6.37
CA GLY A 269 -24.12 11.96 5.67
C GLY A 269 -23.16 13.16 5.62
N LYS A 270 -21.86 12.96 5.80
CA LYS A 270 -20.83 14.00 5.94
C LYS A 270 -19.74 13.97 4.87
N ALA A 271 -19.90 13.18 3.79
CA ALA A 271 -18.90 13.09 2.73
C ALA A 271 -18.73 14.44 2.00
N PRO A 272 -17.52 15.02 2.00
CA PRO A 272 -17.26 16.25 1.25
C PRO A 272 -17.43 16.04 -0.26
N ALA A 273 -18.08 16.99 -0.93
CA ALA A 273 -18.39 16.90 -2.35
C ALA A 273 -17.16 16.85 -3.27
N TRP A 274 -15.98 17.20 -2.78
CA TRP A 274 -14.74 17.18 -3.56
C TRP A 274 -14.11 15.77 -3.72
N LEU A 275 -14.47 14.79 -2.88
CA LEU A 275 -13.83 13.47 -2.84
C LEU A 275 -13.92 12.75 -4.20
N LEU A 276 -15.10 12.55 -4.73
CA LEU A 276 -15.28 11.86 -6.01
C LEU A 276 -14.66 12.60 -7.20
N PRO A 277 -14.86 13.92 -7.40
CA PRO A 277 -14.20 14.64 -8.49
C PRO A 277 -12.67 14.59 -8.42
N THR A 278 -12.08 14.66 -7.21
CA THR A 278 -10.63 14.56 -7.04
C THR A 278 -10.14 13.15 -7.36
N ALA A 279 -10.82 12.10 -6.88
CA ALA A 279 -10.45 10.72 -7.19
C ALA A 279 -10.49 10.43 -8.69
N ARG A 280 -11.54 10.89 -9.38
CA ARG A 280 -11.64 10.79 -10.86
C ARG A 280 -10.46 11.48 -11.53
N HIS A 281 -10.17 12.72 -11.17
CA HIS A 281 -9.07 13.49 -11.75
C HIS A 281 -7.72 12.77 -11.62
N LEU A 282 -7.40 12.28 -10.40
CA LEU A 282 -6.14 11.58 -10.16
C LEU A 282 -6.04 10.28 -10.97
N PHE A 283 -7.13 9.50 -11.04
CA PHE A 283 -7.17 8.26 -11.80
C PHE A 283 -7.05 8.53 -13.31
N ASP A 284 -7.87 9.44 -13.84
CA ASP A 284 -7.95 9.71 -15.27
C ASP A 284 -6.63 10.27 -15.82
N GLU A 285 -5.98 11.21 -15.12
CA GLU A 285 -4.68 11.76 -15.52
C GLU A 285 -3.57 10.70 -15.40
N ALA A 286 -3.59 9.84 -14.37
CA ALA A 286 -2.63 8.74 -14.26
C ALA A 286 -2.70 7.81 -15.48
N LEU A 287 -3.89 7.35 -15.85
CA LEU A 287 -4.08 6.44 -16.99
C LEU A 287 -3.80 7.12 -18.34
N LYS A 288 -4.17 8.39 -18.49
CA LYS A 288 -3.91 9.19 -19.69
C LYS A 288 -2.42 9.30 -20.01
N HIS A 289 -1.57 9.49 -18.99
CA HIS A 289 -0.13 9.68 -19.17
C HIS A 289 0.67 8.38 -19.16
N ALA A 290 0.21 7.37 -18.42
CA ALA A 290 1.03 6.19 -18.12
C ALA A 290 0.55 4.89 -18.75
N TRP A 291 -0.66 4.81 -19.32
CA TRP A 291 -1.07 3.58 -20.00
C TRP A 291 -0.24 3.35 -21.27
N ASP A 292 0.46 2.22 -21.36
CA ASP A 292 1.21 1.85 -22.56
C ASP A 292 0.28 1.29 -23.64
N HIS A 293 0.10 2.05 -24.72
CA HIS A 293 -0.81 1.65 -25.82
C HIS A 293 -0.22 0.59 -26.75
N GLU A 294 1.11 0.34 -26.67
CA GLU A 294 1.79 -0.65 -27.51
C GLU A 294 1.88 -2.01 -26.81
N PHE A 295 2.35 -2.04 -25.53
CA PHE A 295 2.60 -3.27 -24.80
C PHE A 295 1.59 -3.51 -23.65
N GLY A 296 0.67 -2.61 -23.42
CA GLY A 296 -0.26 -2.66 -22.28
C GLY A 296 0.39 -2.33 -20.95
N GLY A 297 -0.45 -2.27 -19.90
CA GLY A 297 -0.03 -1.97 -18.55
C GLY A 297 0.25 -0.49 -18.29
N ILE A 298 0.37 -0.15 -17.03
CA ILE A 298 0.61 1.22 -16.56
C ILE A 298 2.10 1.35 -16.26
N ALA A 299 2.76 2.30 -16.91
CA ALA A 299 4.15 2.66 -16.67
C ALA A 299 4.35 3.19 -15.24
N TYR A 300 5.58 3.13 -14.74
CA TYR A 300 5.89 3.46 -13.34
C TYR A 300 5.88 4.96 -13.06
N GLY A 301 6.36 5.79 -13.98
CA GLY A 301 6.47 7.23 -13.76
C GLY A 301 6.30 8.10 -15.00
N PHE A 302 5.78 9.31 -14.81
CA PHE A 302 5.74 10.34 -15.87
C PHE A 302 6.24 11.68 -15.35
N ALA A 303 6.87 12.44 -16.24
CA ALA A 303 7.45 13.76 -15.97
C ALA A 303 6.35 14.86 -15.92
N PRO A 304 6.68 16.08 -15.41
CA PRO A 304 5.75 17.21 -15.40
C PRO A 304 5.23 17.67 -16.75
N ASP A 305 5.93 17.34 -17.86
CA ASP A 305 5.46 17.59 -19.22
C ASP A 305 4.53 16.49 -19.78
N GLY A 306 4.24 15.48 -18.96
CA GLY A 306 3.37 14.35 -19.30
C GLY A 306 4.06 13.20 -20.04
N SER A 307 5.36 13.29 -20.33
CA SER A 307 6.13 12.20 -20.95
C SER A 307 6.47 11.12 -19.93
N VAL A 308 6.47 9.85 -20.36
CA VAL A 308 6.89 8.73 -19.49
C VAL A 308 8.38 8.87 -19.20
N CYS A 309 8.76 8.87 -17.90
CA CYS A 309 10.14 8.94 -17.42
C CYS A 309 10.64 7.61 -16.85
N ASP A 310 9.74 6.70 -16.45
CA ASP A 310 10.02 5.33 -16.08
C ASP A 310 8.95 4.43 -16.68
N ASP A 311 9.34 3.62 -17.67
CA ASP A 311 8.43 2.78 -18.47
C ASP A 311 8.33 1.33 -17.96
N ASP A 312 8.97 1.00 -16.83
CA ASP A 312 8.83 -0.28 -16.17
C ASP A 312 7.40 -0.52 -15.66
N LYS A 313 7.00 -1.78 -15.58
CA LYS A 313 5.66 -2.18 -15.12
C LYS A 313 5.75 -2.85 -13.75
N TYR A 314 5.37 -2.13 -12.73
CA TYR A 314 5.37 -2.66 -11.36
C TYR A 314 4.02 -3.31 -11.03
N PHE A 315 4.06 -4.46 -10.38
CA PHE A 315 2.88 -5.23 -9.96
C PHE A 315 1.89 -4.41 -9.12
N TRP A 316 2.40 -3.63 -8.16
CA TRP A 316 1.57 -2.87 -7.24
C TRP A 316 0.82 -1.71 -7.91
N VAL A 317 1.41 -1.09 -8.94
CA VAL A 317 0.77 -0.03 -9.72
C VAL A 317 -0.49 -0.56 -10.41
N GLN A 318 -0.41 -1.76 -11.00
CA GLN A 318 -1.57 -2.40 -11.64
C GLN A 318 -2.63 -2.76 -10.57
N ALA A 319 -2.19 -3.37 -9.46
CA ALA A 319 -3.09 -3.79 -8.38
C ALA A 319 -3.87 -2.60 -7.76
N GLU A 320 -3.19 -1.51 -7.42
CA GLU A 320 -3.84 -0.33 -6.87
C GLU A 320 -4.79 0.32 -7.87
N SER A 321 -4.40 0.36 -9.15
CA SER A 321 -5.22 0.94 -10.21
C SER A 321 -6.49 0.13 -10.49
N LEU A 322 -6.44 -1.22 -10.45
CA LEU A 322 -7.65 -2.02 -10.61
C LEU A 322 -8.63 -1.85 -9.45
N ALA A 323 -8.13 -1.76 -8.21
CA ALA A 323 -8.99 -1.48 -7.06
C ALA A 323 -9.62 -0.09 -7.15
N ALA A 324 -8.85 0.93 -7.51
CA ALA A 324 -9.36 2.27 -7.72
C ALA A 324 -10.45 2.32 -8.81
N ALA A 325 -10.24 1.60 -9.93
CA ALA A 325 -11.22 1.51 -11.01
C ALA A 325 -12.54 0.89 -10.53
N ALA A 326 -12.49 -0.22 -9.79
CA ALA A 326 -13.67 -0.86 -9.23
C ALA A 326 -14.45 0.06 -8.29
N LEU A 327 -13.75 0.73 -7.34
CA LEU A 327 -14.39 1.64 -6.39
C LEU A 327 -14.96 2.90 -7.05
N LEU A 328 -14.28 3.44 -8.07
CA LEU A 328 -14.82 4.56 -8.86
C LEU A 328 -16.05 4.14 -9.66
N SER A 329 -16.06 2.94 -10.25
CA SER A 329 -17.21 2.38 -10.95
C SER A 329 -18.40 2.18 -9.97
N GLU A 330 -18.16 1.54 -8.82
CA GLU A 330 -19.15 1.35 -7.75
C GLU A 330 -19.81 2.69 -7.35
N ARG A 331 -18.97 3.69 -7.07
CA ARG A 331 -19.43 4.97 -6.52
C ARG A 331 -20.10 5.87 -7.55
N SER A 332 -19.64 5.85 -8.79
CA SER A 332 -20.11 6.77 -9.83
C SER A 332 -21.15 6.19 -10.77
N GLY A 333 -21.20 4.86 -10.93
CA GLY A 333 -21.97 4.18 -11.94
C GLY A 333 -21.47 4.41 -13.38
N ASP A 334 -20.28 4.99 -13.56
CA ASP A 334 -19.68 5.26 -14.87
C ASP A 334 -19.00 3.98 -15.41
N PRO A 335 -19.47 3.41 -16.52
CA PRO A 335 -18.97 2.14 -17.05
C PRO A 335 -17.52 2.23 -17.57
N SER A 336 -16.98 3.43 -17.79
CA SER A 336 -15.60 3.59 -18.22
C SER A 336 -14.60 3.03 -17.20
N TYR A 337 -14.90 3.15 -15.92
CA TYR A 337 -14.05 2.60 -14.85
C TYR A 337 -14.12 1.07 -14.79
N SER A 338 -15.29 0.46 -15.01
CA SER A 338 -15.39 -1.00 -15.15
C SER A 338 -14.58 -1.50 -16.37
N THR A 339 -14.61 -0.77 -17.48
CA THR A 339 -13.77 -1.07 -18.64
C THR A 339 -12.28 -0.99 -18.33
N TRP A 340 -11.85 -0.02 -17.50
CA TRP A 340 -10.46 0.06 -17.04
C TRP A 340 -10.10 -1.11 -16.11
N TYR A 341 -10.98 -1.49 -15.20
CA TYR A 341 -10.81 -2.65 -14.34
C TYR A 341 -10.54 -3.92 -15.16
N ASP A 342 -11.38 -4.21 -16.16
CA ASP A 342 -11.22 -5.37 -17.03
C ASP A 342 -9.91 -5.32 -17.82
N LYS A 343 -9.56 -4.16 -18.33
CA LYS A 343 -8.35 -3.94 -19.13
C LYS A 343 -7.08 -4.14 -18.31
N ILE A 344 -7.04 -3.64 -17.07
CA ILE A 344 -5.91 -3.80 -16.16
C ILE A 344 -5.79 -5.25 -15.72
N TRP A 345 -6.91 -5.94 -15.43
CA TRP A 345 -6.90 -7.37 -15.13
C TRP A 345 -6.41 -8.22 -16.29
N ALA A 346 -6.88 -7.96 -17.52
CA ALA A 346 -6.43 -8.68 -18.70
C ALA A 346 -4.90 -8.62 -18.85
N TYR A 347 -4.35 -7.41 -18.73
CA TYR A 347 -2.91 -7.21 -18.74
C TYR A 347 -2.19 -7.94 -17.58
N SER A 348 -2.67 -7.78 -16.36
CA SER A 348 -2.04 -8.34 -15.16
C SER A 348 -2.07 -9.86 -15.16
N TRP A 349 -3.18 -10.45 -15.60
CA TRP A 349 -3.33 -11.89 -15.72
C TRP A 349 -2.37 -12.50 -16.73
N GLU A 350 -2.18 -11.84 -17.86
CA GLU A 350 -1.29 -12.33 -18.91
C GLU A 350 0.19 -12.19 -18.57
N HIS A 351 0.59 -11.09 -17.92
CA HIS A 351 2.00 -10.72 -17.80
C HIS A 351 2.56 -10.76 -16.38
N LEU A 352 1.76 -10.45 -15.36
CA LEU A 352 2.24 -10.30 -13.98
C LEU A 352 1.90 -11.48 -13.08
N VAL A 353 0.76 -12.14 -13.28
CA VAL A 353 0.40 -13.31 -12.47
C VAL A 353 1.30 -14.49 -12.84
N ASP A 354 1.97 -15.08 -11.83
CA ASP A 354 2.78 -16.27 -12.05
C ASP A 354 1.92 -17.53 -11.99
N HIS A 355 1.49 -18.01 -13.15
CA HIS A 355 0.65 -19.19 -13.30
C HIS A 355 1.36 -20.53 -12.97
N LYS A 356 2.67 -20.49 -12.76
CA LYS A 356 3.45 -21.69 -12.44
C LYS A 356 3.61 -21.88 -10.94
N TYR A 357 3.95 -20.81 -10.24
CA TYR A 357 4.32 -20.86 -8.82
C TYR A 357 3.38 -20.08 -7.92
N GLY A 358 2.50 -19.25 -8.47
CA GLY A 358 1.61 -18.36 -7.74
C GLY A 358 2.22 -17.01 -7.43
N ALA A 359 1.40 -16.13 -6.83
CA ALA A 359 1.71 -14.72 -6.60
C ALA A 359 2.00 -13.95 -7.91
N TRP A 360 2.45 -12.70 -7.80
CA TRP A 360 2.71 -11.86 -8.96
C TRP A 360 4.21 -11.64 -9.14
N PHE A 361 4.69 -11.54 -10.39
CA PHE A 361 6.04 -11.05 -10.68
C PHE A 361 6.20 -9.61 -10.20
N ARG A 362 7.42 -9.24 -9.81
CA ARG A 362 7.69 -7.94 -9.18
C ARG A 362 7.62 -6.77 -10.16
N ILE A 363 8.46 -6.81 -11.17
CA ILE A 363 8.70 -5.76 -12.14
C ILE A 363 8.92 -6.39 -13.51
N LEU A 364 8.32 -5.77 -14.54
CA LEU A 364 8.59 -6.10 -15.94
C LEU A 364 9.16 -4.88 -16.65
N THR A 365 9.98 -5.14 -17.66
CA THR A 365 10.39 -4.13 -18.63
C THR A 365 9.19 -3.61 -19.41
N ARG A 366 9.33 -2.51 -20.13
CA ARG A 366 8.25 -1.96 -20.98
C ARG A 366 7.64 -3.01 -21.90
N ASP A 367 8.45 -3.91 -22.50
CA ASP A 367 8.04 -4.99 -23.39
C ASP A 367 7.69 -6.31 -22.67
N ASN A 368 7.31 -6.21 -21.38
CA ASN A 368 6.78 -7.28 -20.54
C ASN A 368 7.73 -8.44 -20.23
N ARG A 369 9.04 -8.21 -20.24
CA ARG A 369 10.04 -9.21 -19.82
C ARG A 369 10.44 -9.01 -18.38
N LYS A 370 10.67 -10.09 -17.64
CA LYS A 370 11.24 -10.03 -16.29
C LYS A 370 12.70 -9.63 -16.33
N TYR A 371 13.15 -8.91 -15.29
CA TYR A 371 14.56 -8.60 -15.09
C TYR A 371 15.35 -9.79 -14.55
N ASP A 372 14.76 -10.50 -13.58
CA ASP A 372 15.38 -11.60 -12.85
C ASP A 372 14.31 -12.57 -12.30
N ASP A 373 14.70 -13.48 -11.41
CA ASP A 373 13.85 -14.44 -10.72
C ASP A 373 13.47 -14.02 -9.29
N GLU A 374 13.73 -12.77 -8.91
CA GLU A 374 13.40 -12.24 -7.59
C GLU A 374 11.93 -11.89 -7.49
N LYS A 375 11.14 -12.78 -6.86
CA LYS A 375 9.71 -12.61 -6.65
C LYS A 375 9.40 -11.59 -5.56
N SER A 376 10.04 -11.74 -4.41
CA SER A 376 9.71 -10.98 -3.21
C SER A 376 10.99 -10.45 -2.55
N PRO A 377 11.44 -9.23 -2.88
CA PRO A 377 12.44 -8.49 -2.12
C PRO A 377 11.80 -7.79 -0.91
N ALA A 378 12.58 -6.94 -0.23
CA ALA A 378 12.08 -6.07 0.82
C ALA A 378 10.82 -5.30 0.39
N GLY A 379 9.80 -5.34 1.21
CA GLY A 379 8.53 -4.64 0.99
C GLY A 379 7.51 -5.37 0.11
N LYS A 380 7.92 -6.30 -0.76
CA LYS A 380 6.96 -7.07 -1.58
C LYS A 380 6.53 -8.36 -0.87
N THR A 381 5.25 -8.45 -0.56
CA THR A 381 4.59 -9.62 0.06
C THR A 381 3.23 -9.93 -0.57
N ASP A 382 2.98 -9.42 -1.77
CA ASP A 382 1.66 -9.38 -2.43
C ASP A 382 0.53 -8.72 -1.60
N TYR A 383 0.89 -7.86 -0.65
CA TYR A 383 -0.03 -7.00 0.10
C TYR A 383 -0.95 -6.18 -0.83
N HIS A 384 -0.38 -5.51 -1.84
CA HIS A 384 -1.16 -4.69 -2.79
C HIS A 384 -2.10 -5.54 -3.65
N THR A 385 -1.65 -6.69 -4.16
CA THR A 385 -2.46 -7.53 -5.04
C THR A 385 -3.62 -8.18 -4.30
N MET A 386 -3.37 -8.67 -3.08
CA MET A 386 -4.44 -9.23 -2.24
C MET A 386 -5.32 -8.13 -1.66
N GLY A 387 -4.75 -7.01 -1.20
CA GLY A 387 -5.51 -5.86 -0.70
C GLY A 387 -6.47 -5.31 -1.74
N ALA A 388 -6.02 -5.20 -2.99
CA ALA A 388 -6.87 -4.82 -4.11
C ALA A 388 -8.04 -5.80 -4.31
N ALA A 389 -7.76 -7.11 -4.30
CA ALA A 389 -8.80 -8.12 -4.45
C ALA A 389 -9.82 -8.09 -3.29
N TYR A 390 -9.38 -7.90 -2.04
CA TYR A 390 -10.27 -7.74 -0.89
C TYR A 390 -11.20 -6.52 -1.03
N GLU A 391 -10.69 -5.36 -1.48
CA GLU A 391 -11.53 -4.17 -1.70
C GLU A 391 -12.55 -4.39 -2.82
N VAL A 392 -12.17 -5.08 -3.89
CA VAL A 392 -13.10 -5.44 -4.98
C VAL A 392 -14.16 -6.41 -4.51
N ILE A 393 -13.81 -7.47 -3.78
CA ILE A 393 -14.78 -8.39 -3.15
C ILE A 393 -15.75 -7.62 -2.26
N ALA A 394 -15.25 -6.71 -1.44
CA ALA A 394 -16.10 -5.87 -0.60
C ALA A 394 -17.04 -4.97 -1.41
N ALA A 395 -16.60 -4.43 -2.56
CA ALA A 395 -17.46 -3.68 -3.47
C ALA A 395 -18.57 -4.56 -4.10
N MET A 396 -18.23 -5.77 -4.53
CA MET A 396 -19.21 -6.74 -5.05
C MET A 396 -20.28 -7.10 -3.99
N ARG A 397 -19.86 -7.32 -2.75
CA ARG A 397 -20.77 -7.59 -1.61
C ARG A 397 -21.70 -6.41 -1.29
N ARG A 398 -21.29 -5.17 -1.67
CA ARG A 398 -22.16 -3.98 -1.62
C ARG A 398 -23.03 -3.80 -2.87
N GLY A 399 -22.88 -4.65 -3.88
CA GLY A 399 -23.73 -4.69 -5.08
C GLY A 399 -23.08 -4.17 -6.37
N TRP A 400 -21.78 -3.90 -6.37
CA TRP A 400 -21.06 -3.62 -7.63
C TRP A 400 -20.97 -4.87 -8.50
N LYS A 401 -21.16 -4.68 -9.83
CA LYS A 401 -21.22 -5.77 -10.82
C LYS A 401 -20.34 -5.45 -12.02
#